data_da982147d1801222bf80314c45fdb0ed
#
_entry.id   da982147d1801222bf80314c45fdb0ed
#
_cell.length_a   1.000
_cell.length_b   1.000
_cell.length_c   1.000
_cell.angle_alpha   90.00
_cell.angle_beta   90.00
_cell.angle_gamma   90.00
#
_symmetry.space_group_name_H-M   'P 1'
#
loop_
_entity.id
_entity.type
_entity.pdbx_description
1 polymer ?
#
loop_
_entity_poly.entity_id
_entity_poly.type
_entity_poly.pdbx_seq_one_letter_code
_entity_poly.pdbx_strand_id
1 'polypeptide(L)'
;MAKGKKSERMTRIVDAAEEHFARPVLKVTAPGGEGRSSFRLHFDNMDVIATLRPNFRRTHLEAFVLERLRTYCDDVPECLGVVGEVMFQADVGRRRLNQEIAQHDSTKQMDLAAEAVATIFRFQSAARKTDLNKMMPHLGANPGWVNGLVDGIETLDSYGSGVPQQFDRVAACERLTQPGQQFVKWDCRSGNAAIGRDEKMRWFDFEYSGMRHGAEDFAWLIGDEAWPISPENMVDVMIEQFDPNCGYDIADYLDYLSVYLTFHSTQRLKLILNEAQKRGWLSKERVRKYDDAGVHPEFAAQICDVGRYFSAQSKITAPLTQSFEAAKNSFQEILKEGRSLKSA
;
A
#
# COMPACT_ATOMS: atom_id res chain seq x y z
N MET A 1 -16.21 8.25 -26.76
CA MET A 1 -16.76 7.20 -25.89
C MET A 1 -16.44 7.40 -24.39
N ALA A 2 -15.29 7.93 -23.98
CA ALA A 2 -14.94 8.10 -22.55
C ALA A 2 -15.80 9.13 -21.78
N LYS A 3 -16.20 10.25 -22.40
CA LYS A 3 -17.02 11.30 -21.74
C LYS A 3 -18.44 10.82 -21.38
N GLY A 4 -19.10 10.00 -22.22
CA GLY A 4 -20.45 9.49 -21.93
C GLY A 4 -20.50 8.52 -20.75
N LYS A 5 -19.57 7.57 -20.69
CA LYS A 5 -19.48 6.60 -19.58
C LYS A 5 -19.16 7.25 -18.23
N LYS A 6 -18.41 8.35 -18.23
CA LYS A 6 -18.07 9.10 -17.02
C LYS A 6 -19.31 9.85 -16.49
N SER A 7 -20.09 10.46 -17.35
CA SER A 7 -21.35 11.12 -16.98
C SER A 7 -22.32 10.12 -16.36
N GLU A 8 -22.52 8.97 -16.98
CA GLU A 8 -23.39 7.90 -16.50
C GLU A 8 -22.99 7.33 -15.13
N ARG A 9 -21.68 7.12 -14.92
CA ARG A 9 -21.16 6.67 -13.63
C ARG A 9 -21.39 7.69 -12.52
N MET A 10 -21.18 8.98 -12.82
CA MET A 10 -21.40 10.05 -11.86
C MET A 10 -22.88 10.17 -11.50
N THR A 11 -23.78 10.09 -12.47
CA THR A 11 -25.22 10.09 -12.26
C THR A 11 -25.62 8.93 -11.34
N ARG A 12 -25.20 7.71 -11.62
CA ARG A 12 -25.49 6.55 -10.78
C ARG A 12 -25.04 6.74 -9.31
N ILE A 13 -23.88 7.36 -9.09
CA ILE A 13 -23.37 7.63 -7.73
C ILE A 13 -24.22 8.68 -7.03
N VAL A 14 -24.59 9.75 -7.72
CA VAL A 14 -25.41 10.84 -7.15
C VAL A 14 -26.81 10.33 -6.84
N ASP A 15 -27.47 9.65 -7.77
CA ASP A 15 -28.83 9.11 -7.59
C ASP A 15 -28.87 8.14 -6.39
N ALA A 16 -27.90 7.21 -6.30
CA ALA A 16 -27.80 6.28 -5.20
C ALA A 16 -27.55 6.99 -3.86
N ALA A 17 -26.77 8.07 -3.86
CA ALA A 17 -26.49 8.85 -2.65
C ALA A 17 -27.70 9.63 -2.18
N GLU A 18 -28.42 10.30 -3.10
CA GLU A 18 -29.63 11.07 -2.78
C GLU A 18 -30.76 10.17 -2.27
N GLU A 19 -30.91 8.98 -2.85
CA GLU A 19 -31.83 7.94 -2.36
C GLU A 19 -31.47 7.49 -0.95
N HIS A 20 -30.19 7.14 -0.72
CA HIS A 20 -29.73 6.56 0.56
C HIS A 20 -29.78 7.55 1.72
N PHE A 21 -29.32 8.79 1.48
CA PHE A 21 -29.24 9.81 2.53
C PHE A 21 -30.50 10.70 2.63
N ALA A 22 -31.45 10.55 1.71
CA ALA A 22 -32.64 11.39 1.58
C ALA A 22 -32.32 12.90 1.57
N ARG A 23 -31.23 13.29 0.88
CA ARG A 23 -30.70 14.67 0.80
C ARG A 23 -30.06 14.92 -0.55
N PRO A 24 -30.11 16.16 -1.07
CA PRO A 24 -29.47 16.52 -2.33
C PRO A 24 -27.94 16.57 -2.19
N VAL A 25 -27.23 16.08 -3.19
CA VAL A 25 -25.78 16.24 -3.34
C VAL A 25 -25.46 17.61 -3.89
N LEU A 26 -24.86 18.49 -3.10
CA LEU A 26 -24.56 19.87 -3.47
C LEU A 26 -23.37 20.00 -4.40
N LYS A 27 -22.36 19.12 -4.24
CA LYS A 27 -21.12 19.15 -5.02
C LYS A 27 -20.46 17.76 -5.04
N VAL A 28 -19.80 17.44 -6.15
CA VAL A 28 -18.96 16.24 -6.29
C VAL A 28 -17.52 16.64 -6.60
N THR A 29 -16.57 16.05 -5.90
CA THR A 29 -15.13 16.21 -6.18
C THR A 29 -14.44 14.85 -6.29
N ALA A 30 -13.32 14.78 -7.01
CA ALA A 30 -12.54 13.57 -7.22
C ALA A 30 -11.15 13.70 -6.56
N PRO A 31 -10.99 13.38 -5.27
CA PRO A 31 -9.74 13.61 -4.54
C PRO A 31 -8.54 12.83 -5.08
N GLY A 32 -8.77 11.65 -5.67
CA GLY A 32 -7.74 10.84 -6.33
C GLY A 32 -7.57 11.13 -7.83
N GLY A 33 -8.29 12.13 -8.36
CA GLY A 33 -8.37 12.40 -9.79
C GLY A 33 -9.56 11.71 -10.46
N GLU A 34 -10.00 12.29 -11.59
CA GLU A 34 -11.24 11.91 -12.27
C GLU A 34 -11.28 10.46 -12.83
N GLY A 35 -10.12 9.81 -12.97
CA GLY A 35 -10.02 8.42 -13.43
C GLY A 35 -10.19 7.38 -12.32
N ARG A 36 -10.22 7.80 -11.05
CA ARG A 36 -10.33 6.89 -9.90
C ARG A 36 -11.78 6.45 -9.63
N SER A 37 -11.93 5.45 -8.78
CA SER A 37 -13.23 4.82 -8.47
C SER A 37 -14.01 5.56 -7.39
N SER A 38 -13.37 6.45 -6.62
CA SER A 38 -13.94 7.09 -5.45
C SER A 38 -14.12 8.58 -5.65
N PHE A 39 -15.26 9.10 -5.19
CA PHE A 39 -15.66 10.50 -5.26
C PHE A 39 -16.08 11.00 -3.89
N ARG A 40 -15.78 12.27 -3.60
CA ARG A 40 -16.29 12.93 -2.40
C ARG A 40 -17.56 13.69 -2.77
N LEU A 41 -18.63 13.34 -2.08
CA LEU A 41 -19.94 13.97 -2.17
C LEU A 41 -20.06 14.96 -1.02
N HIS A 42 -20.46 16.18 -1.34
CA HIS A 42 -20.68 17.25 -0.37
C HIS A 42 -22.18 17.44 -0.19
N PHE A 43 -22.64 17.24 1.04
CA PHE A 43 -23.99 17.58 1.47
C PHE A 43 -23.94 18.87 2.31
N ASP A 44 -25.09 19.31 2.81
CA ASP A 44 -25.21 20.51 3.63
C ASP A 44 -24.39 20.50 4.92
N ASN A 45 -24.29 19.33 5.57
CA ASN A 45 -23.66 19.17 6.88
C ASN A 45 -22.63 18.03 6.97
N MET A 46 -22.35 17.31 5.87
CA MET A 46 -21.40 16.20 5.88
C MET A 46 -20.73 16.02 4.51
N ASP A 47 -19.53 15.47 4.54
CA ASP A 47 -18.82 14.94 3.37
C ASP A 47 -18.85 13.41 3.43
N VAL A 48 -19.09 12.75 2.31
CA VAL A 48 -19.13 11.29 2.17
C VAL A 48 -18.23 10.86 1.03
N ILE A 49 -17.49 9.76 1.19
CA ILE A 49 -16.78 9.14 0.08
C ILE A 49 -17.68 8.05 -0.52
N ALA A 50 -18.01 8.21 -1.79
CA ALA A 50 -18.75 7.23 -2.57
C ALA A 50 -17.80 6.48 -3.51
N THR A 51 -17.88 5.16 -3.52
CA THR A 51 -17.02 4.30 -4.34
C THR A 51 -17.86 3.41 -5.23
N LEU A 52 -17.58 3.45 -6.54
CA LEU A 52 -18.17 2.57 -7.55
C LEU A 52 -17.05 1.96 -8.39
N ARG A 53 -16.69 0.70 -8.12
CA ARG A 53 -15.62 -0.01 -8.82
C ARG A 53 -16.14 -0.82 -10.01
N PRO A 54 -15.31 -1.05 -11.03
CA PRO A 54 -15.67 -1.96 -12.14
C PRO A 54 -15.97 -3.39 -11.66
N ASN A 55 -15.30 -3.83 -10.58
CA ASN A 55 -15.60 -5.10 -9.93
C ASN A 55 -16.38 -4.84 -8.64
N PHE A 56 -17.69 -5.01 -8.70
CA PHE A 56 -18.59 -4.79 -7.55
C PHE A 56 -18.27 -5.68 -6.35
N ARG A 57 -17.71 -6.89 -6.57
CA ARG A 57 -17.35 -7.79 -5.47
C ARG A 57 -16.32 -7.15 -4.53
N ARG A 58 -15.41 -6.33 -5.06
CA ARG A 58 -14.44 -5.58 -4.25
C ARG A 58 -15.10 -4.49 -3.41
N THR A 59 -16.13 -3.83 -3.96
CA THR A 59 -16.93 -2.84 -3.23
C THR A 59 -17.64 -3.49 -2.04
N HIS A 60 -18.30 -4.63 -2.26
CA HIS A 60 -18.98 -5.37 -1.18
C HIS A 60 -17.99 -5.97 -0.18
N LEU A 61 -16.82 -6.45 -0.62
CA LEU A 61 -15.76 -6.93 0.27
C LEU A 61 -15.29 -5.82 1.21
N GLU A 62 -15.03 -4.62 0.68
CA GLU A 62 -14.61 -3.48 1.48
C GLU A 62 -15.67 -3.08 2.50
N ALA A 63 -16.94 -2.96 2.10
CA ALA A 63 -18.05 -2.67 3.01
C ALA A 63 -18.13 -3.70 4.14
N PHE A 64 -18.09 -4.98 3.79
CA PHE A 64 -18.12 -6.10 4.74
C PHE A 64 -16.98 -6.03 5.77
N VAL A 65 -15.75 -5.72 5.31
CA VAL A 65 -14.57 -5.58 6.17
C VAL A 65 -14.70 -4.37 7.11
N LEU A 66 -15.07 -3.21 6.56
CA LEU A 66 -15.21 -1.97 7.34
C LEU A 66 -16.26 -2.09 8.45
N GLU A 67 -17.43 -2.68 8.18
CA GLU A 67 -18.49 -2.91 9.17
C GLU A 67 -17.97 -3.73 10.36
N ARG A 68 -17.17 -4.76 10.11
CA ARG A 68 -16.63 -5.61 11.17
C ARG A 68 -15.50 -4.95 11.95
N LEU A 69 -14.55 -4.35 11.26
CA LEU A 69 -13.43 -3.69 11.91
C LEU A 69 -13.89 -2.52 12.77
N ARG A 70 -14.84 -1.72 12.28
CA ARG A 70 -15.33 -0.52 12.96
C ARG A 70 -15.92 -0.81 14.34
N THR A 71 -16.39 -2.02 14.57
CA THR A 71 -16.88 -2.46 15.88
C THR A 71 -15.79 -2.46 16.96
N TYR A 72 -14.52 -2.63 16.57
CA TYR A 72 -13.40 -2.83 17.49
C TYR A 72 -12.25 -1.82 17.32
N CYS A 73 -12.24 -0.99 16.27
CA CYS A 73 -11.26 0.07 16.11
C CYS A 73 -11.78 1.27 15.31
N ASP A 74 -11.21 2.44 15.61
CA ASP A 74 -11.53 3.71 14.96
C ASP A 74 -10.53 4.07 13.84
N ASP A 75 -9.55 3.21 13.57
CA ASP A 75 -8.47 3.47 12.61
C ASP A 75 -8.87 3.17 11.15
N VAL A 76 -10.15 2.91 10.93
CA VAL A 76 -10.77 2.67 9.61
C VAL A 76 -12.01 3.57 9.45
N PRO A 77 -12.43 3.92 8.22
CA PRO A 77 -13.66 4.67 8.01
C PRO A 77 -14.88 3.86 8.40
N GLU A 78 -15.94 4.54 8.82
CA GLU A 78 -17.26 3.96 9.00
C GLU A 78 -17.87 3.67 7.61
N CYS A 79 -18.40 2.46 7.41
CA CYS A 79 -19.24 2.14 6.27
C CYS A 79 -20.64 2.73 6.53
N LEU A 80 -21.05 3.66 5.68
CA LEU A 80 -22.36 4.35 5.79
C LEU A 80 -23.45 3.63 5.02
N GLY A 81 -23.13 2.59 4.27
CA GLY A 81 -24.06 1.76 3.54
C GLY A 81 -23.63 1.43 2.11
N VAL A 82 -24.41 0.54 1.49
CA VAL A 82 -24.23 0.13 0.10
C VAL A 82 -25.57 0.16 -0.61
N VAL A 83 -25.63 0.84 -1.76
CA VAL A 83 -26.82 0.84 -2.65
C VAL A 83 -26.40 0.26 -3.99
N GLY A 84 -26.89 -0.94 -4.29
CA GLY A 84 -26.47 -1.70 -5.46
C GLY A 84 -24.94 -1.95 -5.45
N GLU A 85 -24.22 -1.30 -6.36
CA GLU A 85 -22.76 -1.41 -6.49
C GLU A 85 -22.00 -0.19 -5.91
N VAL A 86 -22.71 0.78 -5.35
CA VAL A 86 -22.14 2.01 -4.77
C VAL A 86 -22.01 1.84 -3.27
N MET A 87 -20.80 1.94 -2.74
CA MET A 87 -20.53 1.98 -1.30
C MET A 87 -20.32 3.44 -0.85
N PHE A 88 -20.85 3.76 0.31
CA PHE A 88 -20.65 5.02 0.99
C PHE A 88 -19.88 4.80 2.28
N GLN A 89 -18.87 5.63 2.52
CA GLN A 89 -18.09 5.62 3.76
C GLN A 89 -17.84 7.04 4.26
N ALA A 90 -17.62 7.16 5.55
CA ALA A 90 -17.26 8.43 6.17
C ALA A 90 -15.98 9.00 5.56
N ASP A 91 -15.94 10.31 5.33
CA ASP A 91 -14.74 11.02 4.89
C ASP A 91 -13.75 11.12 6.04
N VAL A 92 -12.64 10.38 5.96
CA VAL A 92 -11.59 10.34 7.00
C VAL A 92 -10.65 11.55 6.95
N GLY A 93 -10.85 12.47 6.01
CA GLY A 93 -10.07 13.70 5.92
C GLY A 93 -9.36 13.87 4.59
N ARG A 94 -8.60 14.99 4.51
CA ARG A 94 -7.93 15.41 3.27
C ARG A 94 -6.41 15.39 3.37
N ARG A 95 -5.87 15.27 4.58
CA ARG A 95 -4.43 15.24 4.88
C ARG A 95 -3.92 13.80 4.67
N ARG A 96 -3.61 13.44 3.44
CA ARG A 96 -3.07 12.11 3.14
C ARG A 96 -1.67 11.95 3.72
N LEU A 97 -1.39 10.78 4.31
CA LEU A 97 -0.14 10.51 4.99
C LEU A 97 1.08 10.70 4.08
N ASN A 98 1.03 10.27 2.81
CA ASN A 98 2.12 10.45 1.85
C ASN A 98 2.46 11.92 1.55
N GLN A 99 1.51 12.83 1.70
CA GLN A 99 1.71 14.26 1.52
C GLN A 99 2.11 14.92 2.84
N GLU A 100 1.45 14.54 3.91
CA GLU A 100 1.67 15.09 5.24
C GLU A 100 3.10 14.80 5.73
N ILE A 101 3.53 13.54 5.70
CA ILE A 101 4.85 13.14 6.18
C ILE A 101 5.99 13.84 5.43
N ALA A 102 5.79 14.12 4.14
CA ALA A 102 6.80 14.78 3.32
C ALA A 102 7.02 16.27 3.65
N GLN A 103 6.15 16.89 4.45
CA GLN A 103 6.19 18.31 4.80
C GLN A 103 6.83 18.57 6.17
N HIS A 104 7.09 17.52 6.94
CA HIS A 104 7.56 17.61 8.31
C HIS A 104 9.05 17.30 8.46
N ASP A 105 9.64 17.75 9.57
CA ASP A 105 11.00 17.39 9.98
C ASP A 105 11.10 15.93 10.42
N SER A 106 12.31 15.45 10.64
CA SER A 106 12.59 14.05 10.97
C SER A 106 11.88 13.56 12.24
N THR A 107 11.75 14.41 13.25
CA THR A 107 11.07 14.04 14.51
C THR A 107 9.60 13.76 14.25
N LYS A 108 8.91 14.70 13.58
CA LYS A 108 7.50 14.52 13.26
C LYS A 108 7.25 13.41 12.25
N GLN A 109 8.19 13.20 11.33
CA GLN A 109 8.15 12.06 10.42
C GLN A 109 8.19 10.73 11.17
N MET A 110 9.04 10.60 12.20
CA MET A 110 9.11 9.39 13.05
C MET A 110 7.82 9.19 13.85
N ASP A 111 7.21 10.25 14.42
CA ASP A 111 5.91 10.16 15.10
C ASP A 111 4.82 9.63 14.18
N LEU A 112 4.78 10.13 12.93
CA LEU A 112 3.81 9.70 11.93
C LEU A 112 4.04 8.25 11.48
N ALA A 113 5.30 7.83 11.39
CA ALA A 113 5.65 6.45 11.06
C ALA A 113 5.26 5.50 12.21
N ALA A 114 5.52 5.87 13.45
CA ALA A 114 5.12 5.09 14.62
C ALA A 114 3.59 4.94 14.69
N GLU A 115 2.83 6.04 14.48
CA GLU A 115 1.37 5.98 14.44
C GLU A 115 0.86 5.14 13.27
N ALA A 116 1.49 5.22 12.08
CA ALA A 116 1.11 4.39 10.93
C ALA A 116 1.28 2.89 11.23
N VAL A 117 2.40 2.50 11.84
CA VAL A 117 2.66 1.11 12.25
C VAL A 117 1.68 0.69 13.35
N ALA A 118 1.48 1.52 14.37
CA ALA A 118 0.55 1.24 15.47
C ALA A 118 -0.90 1.04 14.97
N THR A 119 -1.37 1.88 14.03
CA THR A 119 -2.71 1.75 13.45
C THR A 119 -2.89 0.46 12.64
N ILE A 120 -1.85 0.01 11.94
CA ILE A 120 -1.88 -1.29 11.23
C ILE A 120 -2.05 -2.43 12.25
N PHE A 121 -1.24 -2.48 13.29
CA PHE A 121 -1.40 -3.49 14.34
C PHE A 121 -2.78 -3.42 15.02
N ARG A 122 -3.33 -2.20 15.25
CA ARG A 122 -4.66 -2.03 15.86
C ARG A 122 -5.78 -2.60 14.99
N PHE A 123 -5.83 -2.31 13.69
CA PHE A 123 -6.88 -2.90 12.86
C PHE A 123 -6.68 -4.42 12.65
N GLN A 124 -5.45 -4.93 12.58
CA GLN A 124 -5.18 -6.37 12.57
C GLN A 124 -5.62 -7.04 13.88
N SER A 125 -5.36 -6.38 15.02
CA SER A 125 -5.84 -6.83 16.33
C SER A 125 -7.38 -6.80 16.42
N ALA A 126 -8.02 -5.76 15.88
CA ALA A 126 -9.48 -5.69 15.78
C ALA A 126 -10.05 -6.83 14.94
N ALA A 127 -9.41 -7.16 13.82
CA ALA A 127 -9.84 -8.27 12.95
C ALA A 127 -9.85 -9.62 13.68
N ARG A 128 -8.89 -9.87 14.59
CA ARG A 128 -8.85 -11.09 15.42
C ARG A 128 -10.06 -11.24 16.37
N LYS A 129 -10.73 -10.13 16.69
CA LYS A 129 -11.95 -10.12 17.53
C LYS A 129 -13.24 -10.35 16.72
N THR A 130 -13.12 -10.49 15.42
CA THR A 130 -14.22 -10.70 14.48
C THR A 130 -14.18 -12.11 13.88
N ASP A 131 -15.12 -12.40 12.96
CA ASP A 131 -15.16 -13.62 12.16
C ASP A 131 -14.40 -13.51 10.82
N LEU A 132 -13.68 -12.42 10.58
CA LEU A 132 -12.94 -12.17 9.31
C LEU A 132 -11.98 -13.31 8.97
N ASN A 133 -11.30 -13.89 9.97
CA ASN A 133 -10.38 -15.00 9.76
C ASN A 133 -11.03 -16.26 9.16
N LYS A 134 -12.36 -16.40 9.29
CA LYS A 134 -13.14 -17.53 8.75
C LYS A 134 -13.80 -17.20 7.41
N MET A 135 -14.00 -15.91 7.15
CA MET A 135 -14.78 -15.43 6.00
C MET A 135 -13.94 -14.92 4.85
N MET A 136 -12.70 -14.47 5.16
CA MET A 136 -11.83 -13.86 4.16
C MET A 136 -11.03 -14.91 3.39
N PRO A 137 -10.78 -14.66 2.09
CA PRO A 137 -9.94 -15.55 1.29
C PRO A 137 -8.48 -15.50 1.78
N HIS A 138 -7.79 -16.63 1.71
CA HIS A 138 -6.33 -16.66 1.87
C HIS A 138 -5.66 -16.12 0.60
N LEU A 139 -4.97 -14.99 0.72
CA LEU A 139 -4.28 -14.36 -0.40
C LEU A 139 -3.00 -15.16 -0.74
N GLY A 140 -2.73 -15.32 -2.03
CA GLY A 140 -1.55 -16.07 -2.47
C GLY A 140 -1.62 -17.58 -2.20
N ALA A 141 -2.83 -18.15 -2.01
CA ALA A 141 -3.03 -19.59 -1.95
C ALA A 141 -2.67 -20.31 -3.26
N ASN A 142 -2.63 -19.61 -4.38
CA ASN A 142 -2.16 -20.12 -5.64
C ASN A 142 -0.63 -20.15 -5.66
N PRO A 143 0.03 -21.33 -5.79
CA PRO A 143 1.50 -21.41 -5.88
C PRO A 143 2.12 -20.54 -6.99
N GLY A 144 1.41 -20.37 -8.12
CA GLY A 144 1.83 -19.49 -9.20
C GLY A 144 1.98 -18.03 -8.77
N TRP A 145 1.24 -17.57 -7.78
CA TRP A 145 1.38 -16.21 -7.26
C TRP A 145 2.72 -16.02 -6.50
N VAL A 146 3.07 -16.96 -5.61
CA VAL A 146 4.35 -16.91 -4.87
C VAL A 146 5.53 -17.02 -5.84
N ASN A 147 5.45 -17.95 -6.79
CA ASN A 147 6.47 -18.08 -7.84
C ASN A 147 6.65 -16.75 -8.60
N GLY A 148 5.55 -16.14 -9.06
CA GLY A 148 5.61 -14.87 -9.77
C GLY A 148 6.15 -13.70 -8.92
N LEU A 149 5.92 -13.72 -7.61
CA LEU A 149 6.50 -12.74 -6.68
C LEU A 149 8.03 -12.92 -6.61
N VAL A 150 8.50 -14.15 -6.42
CA VAL A 150 9.93 -14.49 -6.34
C VAL A 150 10.64 -14.26 -7.68
N ASP A 151 10.02 -14.60 -8.80
CA ASP A 151 10.56 -14.36 -10.15
C ASP A 151 10.78 -12.87 -10.46
N GLY A 152 10.20 -11.98 -9.66
CA GLY A 152 10.48 -10.54 -9.73
C GLY A 152 11.96 -10.18 -9.62
N ILE A 153 12.80 -11.04 -9.03
CA ILE A 153 14.26 -10.86 -8.93
C ILE A 153 14.96 -10.74 -10.30
N GLU A 154 14.39 -11.30 -11.37
CA GLU A 154 14.90 -11.13 -12.73
C GLU A 154 15.06 -9.65 -13.13
N THR A 155 14.30 -8.76 -12.47
CA THR A 155 14.46 -7.30 -12.64
C THR A 155 15.88 -6.82 -12.26
N LEU A 156 16.59 -7.57 -11.41
CA LEU A 156 17.95 -7.25 -10.99
C LEU A 156 19.02 -7.75 -11.98
N ASP A 157 18.68 -8.60 -12.95
CA ASP A 157 19.65 -9.15 -13.92
C ASP A 157 20.36 -8.10 -14.77
N SER A 158 19.73 -6.93 -14.94
CA SER A 158 20.32 -5.81 -15.68
C SER A 158 21.35 -5.01 -14.86
N TYR A 159 21.56 -5.35 -13.58
CA TYR A 159 22.42 -4.59 -12.66
C TYR A 159 23.52 -5.45 -12.07
N GLY A 160 24.76 -4.93 -12.09
CA GLY A 160 25.92 -5.62 -11.57
C GLY A 160 26.14 -6.99 -12.25
N SER A 161 26.27 -8.04 -11.45
CA SER A 161 26.43 -9.44 -11.92
C SER A 161 25.10 -10.20 -12.01
N GLY A 162 23.96 -9.52 -11.89
CA GLY A 162 22.65 -10.15 -11.91
C GLY A 162 22.32 -10.94 -10.63
N VAL A 163 21.39 -11.89 -10.74
CA VAL A 163 20.99 -12.77 -9.64
C VAL A 163 22.06 -13.81 -9.38
N PRO A 164 22.60 -13.92 -8.14
CA PRO A 164 23.64 -14.88 -7.80
C PRO A 164 23.16 -16.33 -7.88
N GLN A 165 24.05 -17.24 -8.34
CA GLN A 165 23.75 -18.69 -8.44
C GLN A 165 23.43 -19.34 -7.08
N GLN A 166 23.96 -18.81 -5.99
CA GLN A 166 23.72 -19.31 -4.62
C GLN A 166 22.36 -18.90 -4.04
N PHE A 167 21.55 -18.11 -4.76
CA PHE A 167 20.22 -17.80 -4.30
C PHE A 167 19.29 -19.02 -4.37
N ASP A 168 18.78 -19.44 -3.22
CA ASP A 168 17.86 -20.58 -3.11
C ASP A 168 16.40 -20.11 -3.31
N ARG A 169 15.95 -20.22 -4.57
CA ARG A 169 14.59 -19.88 -4.95
C ARG A 169 13.53 -20.76 -4.26
N VAL A 170 13.87 -22.03 -4.03
CA VAL A 170 12.92 -22.98 -3.41
C VAL A 170 12.68 -22.59 -1.95
N ALA A 171 13.72 -22.34 -1.19
CA ALA A 171 13.62 -21.89 0.20
C ALA A 171 12.82 -20.57 0.31
N ALA A 172 13.01 -19.63 -0.62
CA ALA A 172 12.26 -18.39 -0.67
C ALA A 172 10.76 -18.63 -0.91
N CYS A 173 10.41 -19.47 -1.89
CA CYS A 173 9.03 -19.83 -2.16
C CYS A 173 8.38 -20.56 -0.97
N GLU A 174 9.07 -21.49 -0.34
CA GLU A 174 8.59 -22.23 0.84
C GLU A 174 8.30 -21.27 2.00
N ARG A 175 9.21 -20.32 2.29
CA ARG A 175 9.02 -19.33 3.35
C ARG A 175 7.78 -18.47 3.11
N LEU A 176 7.54 -18.04 1.86
CA LEU A 176 6.41 -17.18 1.48
C LEU A 176 5.09 -17.94 1.30
N THR A 177 5.13 -19.26 1.12
CA THR A 177 3.92 -20.09 0.97
C THR A 177 3.32 -20.47 2.30
N GLN A 178 4.04 -20.34 3.42
CA GLN A 178 3.55 -20.68 4.74
C GLN A 178 2.21 -19.99 5.02
N PRO A 179 1.19 -20.74 5.45
CA PRO A 179 -0.12 -20.18 5.71
C PRO A 179 -0.06 -19.20 6.89
N GLY A 180 -0.43 -17.97 6.65
CA GLY A 180 -0.63 -16.98 7.69
C GLY A 180 -2.10 -16.91 8.11
N GLN A 181 -2.35 -16.48 9.34
CA GLN A 181 -3.69 -16.41 9.92
C GLN A 181 -4.07 -15.00 10.39
N GLN A 182 -3.31 -13.99 9.93
CA GLN A 182 -3.63 -12.61 10.23
C GLN A 182 -4.44 -11.98 9.08
N PHE A 183 -5.35 -11.12 9.45
CA PHE A 183 -6.00 -10.23 8.50
C PHE A 183 -4.96 -9.26 7.93
N VAL A 184 -5.00 -9.04 6.62
CA VAL A 184 -4.24 -8.01 5.92
C VAL A 184 -5.17 -7.14 5.11
N LYS A 185 -4.96 -5.83 5.20
CA LYS A 185 -5.63 -4.87 4.34
C LYS A 185 -5.15 -5.02 2.91
N TRP A 186 -3.87 -5.39 2.74
CA TRP A 186 -3.16 -5.32 1.48
C TRP A 186 -3.09 -3.88 0.94
N ASP A 187 -2.03 -3.51 0.28
CA ASP A 187 -1.84 -2.14 -0.22
C ASP A 187 -1.90 -1.04 0.86
N CYS A 188 -1.15 -1.25 1.97
CA CYS A 188 -0.95 -0.25 3.01
C CYS A 188 0.08 0.82 2.63
N ARG A 189 0.06 1.32 1.37
CA ARG A 189 0.88 2.47 0.99
C ARG A 189 0.41 3.74 1.70
N SER A 190 1.34 4.63 1.94
CA SER A 190 1.09 5.90 2.66
C SER A 190 0.00 6.78 2.01
N GLY A 191 -0.25 6.62 0.70
CA GLY A 191 -1.35 7.25 -0.01
C GLY A 191 -2.75 6.74 0.38
N ASN A 192 -2.84 5.58 1.05
CA ASN A 192 -4.08 4.95 1.50
C ASN A 192 -4.36 5.17 2.99
N ALA A 193 -3.70 6.15 3.61
CA ALA A 193 -4.00 6.64 4.95
C ALA A 193 -4.22 8.16 4.94
N ALA A 194 -5.04 8.65 5.85
CA ALA A 194 -5.25 10.09 6.04
C ALA A 194 -5.42 10.44 7.52
N ILE A 195 -5.03 11.67 7.86
CA ILE A 195 -5.19 12.26 9.18
C ILE A 195 -6.45 13.12 9.16
N GLY A 196 -7.39 12.78 10.03
CA GLY A 196 -8.66 13.48 10.16
C GLY A 196 -8.53 14.84 10.86
N ARG A 197 -9.66 15.57 10.98
CA ARG A 197 -9.72 16.82 11.76
C ARG A 197 -9.56 16.58 13.26
N ASP A 198 -9.79 15.35 13.71
CA ASP A 198 -9.60 14.87 15.08
C ASP A 198 -8.15 14.37 15.35
N GLU A 199 -7.24 14.67 14.42
CA GLU A 199 -5.82 14.26 14.43
C GLU A 199 -5.59 12.74 14.46
N LYS A 200 -6.64 11.93 14.26
CA LYS A 200 -6.50 10.47 14.16
C LYS A 200 -6.15 10.04 12.75
N MET A 201 -5.22 9.09 12.65
CA MET A 201 -4.89 8.43 11.39
C MET A 201 -5.89 7.32 11.10
N ARG A 202 -6.33 7.22 9.84
CA ARG A 202 -7.23 6.14 9.39
C ARG A 202 -6.77 5.62 8.04
N TRP A 203 -6.76 4.29 7.93
CA TRP A 203 -6.52 3.57 6.68
C TRP A 203 -7.81 3.36 5.93
N PHE A 204 -7.79 3.54 4.61
CA PHE A 204 -8.92 3.34 3.70
C PHE A 204 -8.50 2.48 2.50
N ASP A 205 -9.45 2.14 1.60
CA ASP A 205 -9.24 1.30 0.43
C ASP A 205 -8.89 -0.16 0.79
N PHE A 206 -9.87 -0.85 1.41
CA PHE A 206 -9.77 -2.26 1.85
C PHE A 206 -10.19 -3.28 0.78
N GLU A 207 -10.20 -2.88 -0.49
CA GLU A 207 -10.72 -3.70 -1.61
C GLU A 207 -9.94 -4.99 -1.89
N TYR A 208 -8.72 -5.11 -1.38
CA TYR A 208 -7.83 -6.26 -1.57
C TYR A 208 -7.61 -7.09 -0.32
N SER A 209 -8.36 -6.84 0.73
CA SER A 209 -8.20 -7.50 2.02
C SER A 209 -8.32 -9.02 1.95
N GLY A 210 -7.61 -9.69 2.83
CA GLY A 210 -7.64 -11.15 2.96
C GLY A 210 -6.88 -11.63 4.19
N MET A 211 -6.51 -12.90 4.18
CA MET A 211 -5.74 -13.53 5.24
C MET A 211 -4.33 -13.86 4.74
N ARG A 212 -3.30 -13.46 5.50
CA ARG A 212 -1.90 -13.82 5.28
C ARG A 212 -1.12 -13.78 6.59
N HIS A 213 0.21 -13.54 6.53
CA HIS A 213 1.10 -13.47 7.69
C HIS A 213 0.84 -12.21 8.55
N GLY A 214 0.44 -11.10 7.94
CA GLY A 214 0.28 -9.80 8.59
C GLY A 214 1.42 -8.83 8.30
N ALA A 215 2.64 -9.31 8.15
CA ALA A 215 3.81 -8.50 7.83
C ALA A 215 3.73 -7.84 6.44
N GLU A 216 2.90 -8.35 5.55
CA GLU A 216 2.71 -7.80 4.22
C GLU A 216 2.16 -6.36 4.24
N ASP A 217 1.30 -6.01 5.20
CA ASP A 217 0.80 -4.64 5.33
C ASP A 217 1.94 -3.65 5.65
N PHE A 218 2.88 -4.05 6.50
CA PHE A 218 4.07 -3.24 6.78
C PHE A 218 5.04 -3.21 5.60
N ALA A 219 5.12 -4.31 4.85
CA ALA A 219 5.92 -4.33 3.63
C ALA A 219 5.40 -3.35 2.57
N TRP A 220 4.07 -3.17 2.47
CA TRP A 220 3.48 -2.15 1.60
C TRP A 220 3.78 -0.73 2.07
N LEU A 221 3.87 -0.48 3.39
CA LEU A 221 4.23 0.82 3.94
C LEU A 221 5.72 1.13 3.75
N ILE A 222 6.59 0.22 4.19
CA ILE A 222 8.05 0.39 4.13
C ILE A 222 8.55 0.37 2.69
N GLY A 223 7.95 -0.48 1.85
CA GLY A 223 8.23 -0.60 0.43
C GLY A 223 7.48 0.41 -0.45
N ASP A 224 6.80 1.41 0.12
CA ASP A 224 6.31 2.57 -0.62
C ASP A 224 7.53 3.41 -1.02
N GLU A 225 7.81 3.50 -2.29
CA GLU A 225 9.00 4.16 -2.84
C GLU A 225 9.10 5.66 -2.54
N ALA A 226 8.01 6.28 -2.12
CA ALA A 226 7.99 7.68 -1.67
C ALA A 226 8.03 7.84 -0.13
N TRP A 227 8.13 6.74 0.62
CA TRP A 227 8.20 6.73 2.07
C TRP A 227 9.54 7.28 2.56
N PRO A 228 9.58 8.35 3.41
CA PRO A 228 10.82 9.07 3.69
C PRO A 228 11.66 8.46 4.82
N ILE A 229 11.15 7.47 5.55
CA ILE A 229 11.85 6.89 6.71
C ILE A 229 12.81 5.80 6.25
N SER A 230 14.02 5.80 6.79
CA SER A 230 15.01 4.77 6.45
C SER A 230 14.57 3.37 6.89
N PRO A 231 15.01 2.32 6.20
CA PRO A 231 14.71 0.93 6.59
C PRO A 231 15.11 0.61 8.03
N GLU A 232 16.26 1.10 8.49
CA GLU A 232 16.76 0.90 9.85
C GLU A 232 15.78 1.47 10.89
N ASN A 233 15.39 2.74 10.71
CA ASN A 233 14.44 3.39 11.60
C ASN A 233 13.07 2.70 11.58
N MET A 234 12.65 2.16 10.43
CA MET A 234 11.40 1.41 10.36
C MET A 234 11.46 0.10 11.13
N VAL A 235 12.60 -0.57 11.18
CA VAL A 235 12.78 -1.76 12.04
C VAL A 235 12.65 -1.38 13.51
N ASP A 236 13.26 -0.28 13.94
CA ASP A 236 13.15 0.22 15.33
C ASP A 236 11.69 0.52 15.67
N VAL A 237 10.97 1.23 14.79
CA VAL A 237 9.52 1.50 14.95
C VAL A 237 8.70 0.22 15.01
N MET A 238 9.03 -0.78 14.16
CA MET A 238 8.34 -2.08 14.18
C MET A 238 8.53 -2.81 15.51
N ILE A 239 9.74 -2.75 16.08
CA ILE A 239 10.05 -3.37 17.38
C ILE A 239 9.28 -2.68 18.51
N GLU A 240 9.27 -1.35 18.51
CA GLU A 240 8.59 -0.54 19.53
C GLU A 240 7.06 -0.71 19.53
N GLN A 241 6.47 -0.83 18.34
CA GLN A 241 5.01 -0.93 18.16
C GLN A 241 4.50 -2.36 18.05
N PHE A 242 5.39 -3.37 18.15
CA PHE A 242 5.03 -4.76 17.88
C PHE A 242 3.88 -5.25 18.78
N ASP A 243 2.89 -5.89 18.16
CA ASP A 243 1.80 -6.54 18.89
C ASP A 243 2.19 -7.98 19.27
N PRO A 244 2.52 -8.25 20.55
CA PRO A 244 2.93 -9.58 20.99
C PRO A 244 1.81 -10.63 20.88
N ASN A 245 0.57 -10.20 20.66
CA ASN A 245 -0.58 -11.10 20.51
C ASN A 245 -0.87 -11.46 19.04
N CYS A 246 0.00 -11.10 18.11
CA CYS A 246 -0.19 -11.41 16.68
C CYS A 246 0.04 -12.89 16.34
N GLY A 247 0.50 -13.70 17.30
CA GLY A 247 0.72 -15.15 17.10
C GLY A 247 2.09 -15.52 16.57
N TYR A 248 3.00 -14.57 16.46
CA TYR A 248 4.40 -14.75 16.06
C TYR A 248 5.34 -14.16 17.11
N ASP A 249 6.53 -14.72 17.27
CA ASP A 249 7.61 -13.99 17.93
C ASP A 249 8.19 -12.92 16.99
N ILE A 250 8.78 -11.89 17.59
CA ILE A 250 9.26 -10.74 16.83
C ILE A 250 10.40 -11.07 15.87
N ALA A 251 11.27 -12.04 16.22
CA ALA A 251 12.40 -12.40 15.36
C ALA A 251 11.92 -13.12 14.09
N ASP A 252 10.99 -14.07 14.23
CA ASP A 252 10.38 -14.74 13.07
C ASP A 252 9.53 -13.77 12.23
N TYR A 253 8.86 -12.84 12.89
CA TYR A 253 8.07 -11.80 12.21
C TYR A 253 8.94 -10.88 11.34
N LEU A 254 10.07 -10.41 11.88
CA LEU A 254 11.02 -9.57 11.17
C LEU A 254 11.77 -10.32 10.08
N ASP A 255 12.11 -11.61 10.27
CA ASP A 255 12.68 -12.44 9.21
C ASP A 255 11.70 -12.60 8.05
N TYR A 256 10.43 -12.94 8.32
CA TYR A 256 9.41 -13.03 7.28
C TYR A 256 9.21 -11.70 6.55
N LEU A 257 9.11 -10.59 7.30
CA LEU A 257 9.02 -9.24 6.73
C LEU A 257 10.20 -8.97 5.80
N SER A 258 11.41 -9.34 6.20
CA SER A 258 12.64 -9.13 5.43
C SER A 258 12.63 -9.91 4.12
N VAL A 259 12.24 -11.18 4.16
CA VAL A 259 12.07 -12.00 2.96
C VAL A 259 11.01 -11.41 2.04
N TYR A 260 9.82 -11.08 2.57
CA TYR A 260 8.74 -10.54 1.75
C TYR A 260 9.10 -9.17 1.15
N LEU A 261 9.69 -8.26 1.93
CA LEU A 261 10.11 -6.93 1.46
C LEU A 261 11.16 -7.00 0.35
N THR A 262 12.06 -7.98 0.40
CA THR A 262 13.04 -8.20 -0.66
C THR A 262 12.33 -8.39 -2.01
N PHE A 263 11.35 -9.28 -2.08
CA PHE A 263 10.62 -9.54 -3.34
C PHE A 263 9.60 -8.46 -3.66
N HIS A 264 8.97 -7.85 -2.65
CA HIS A 264 8.11 -6.68 -2.85
C HIS A 264 8.89 -5.54 -3.52
N SER A 265 10.12 -5.28 -3.08
CA SER A 265 10.99 -4.25 -3.67
C SER A 265 11.30 -4.53 -5.14
N THR A 266 11.54 -5.78 -5.53
CA THR A 266 11.75 -6.13 -6.95
C THR A 266 10.48 -5.91 -7.78
N GLN A 267 9.30 -6.23 -7.25
CA GLN A 267 8.03 -5.98 -7.94
C GLN A 267 7.76 -4.48 -8.10
N ARG A 268 8.04 -3.67 -7.07
CA ARG A 268 7.93 -2.22 -7.15
C ARG A 268 8.90 -1.62 -8.16
N LEU A 269 10.16 -2.06 -8.14
CA LEU A 269 11.17 -1.64 -9.13
C LEU A 269 10.73 -1.99 -10.55
N LYS A 270 10.25 -3.22 -10.79
CA LYS A 270 9.71 -3.65 -12.09
C LYS A 270 8.57 -2.76 -12.58
N LEU A 271 7.66 -2.40 -11.67
CA LEU A 271 6.55 -1.49 -11.97
C LEU A 271 7.07 -0.11 -12.37
N ILE A 272 8.01 0.46 -11.60
CA ILE A 272 8.63 1.76 -11.87
C ILE A 272 9.27 1.77 -13.26
N LEU A 273 10.08 0.77 -13.57
CA LEU A 273 10.78 0.66 -14.85
C LEU A 273 9.81 0.54 -16.02
N ASN A 274 8.79 -0.31 -15.89
CA ASN A 274 7.78 -0.49 -16.94
C ASN A 274 6.99 0.81 -17.20
N GLU A 275 6.67 1.55 -16.17
CA GLU A 275 5.96 2.81 -16.32
C GLU A 275 6.88 3.93 -16.84
N ALA A 276 8.15 3.96 -16.42
CA ALA A 276 9.13 4.89 -16.95
C ALA A 276 9.38 4.66 -18.46
N GLN A 277 9.42 3.41 -18.90
CA GLN A 277 9.55 3.08 -20.31
C GLN A 277 8.35 3.57 -21.15
N LYS A 278 7.12 3.49 -20.59
CA LYS A 278 5.90 3.89 -21.32
C LYS A 278 5.71 5.40 -21.41
N ARG A 279 6.07 6.16 -20.39
CA ARG A 279 5.68 7.58 -20.27
C ARG A 279 6.80 8.52 -19.82
N GLY A 280 8.04 8.02 -19.72
CA GLY A 280 9.19 8.76 -19.18
C GLY A 280 9.12 8.93 -17.65
N TRP A 281 10.19 9.51 -17.09
CA TRP A 281 10.26 9.85 -15.68
C TRP A 281 9.32 11.01 -15.31
N LEU A 282 8.73 10.97 -14.13
CA LEU A 282 7.81 11.98 -13.61
C LEU A 282 8.48 12.81 -12.51
N SER A 283 7.90 13.97 -12.17
CA SER A 283 8.36 14.71 -10.98
C SER A 283 7.86 14.06 -9.69
N LYS A 284 8.61 14.22 -8.59
CA LYS A 284 8.25 13.70 -7.27
C LYS A 284 6.91 14.25 -6.78
N GLU A 285 6.63 15.54 -7.03
CA GLU A 285 5.38 16.21 -6.66
C GLU A 285 4.19 15.55 -7.35
N ARG A 286 4.34 15.21 -8.64
CA ARG A 286 3.28 14.51 -9.39
C ARG A 286 3.03 13.12 -8.83
N VAL A 287 4.10 12.37 -8.55
CA VAL A 287 3.99 11.02 -7.96
C VAL A 287 3.24 11.07 -6.64
N ARG A 288 3.63 11.96 -5.71
CA ARG A 288 2.98 12.09 -4.41
C ARG A 288 1.53 12.58 -4.51
N LYS A 289 1.27 13.57 -5.37
CA LYS A 289 -0.07 14.17 -5.53
C LYS A 289 -1.13 13.17 -6.00
N TYR A 290 -0.77 12.32 -6.95
CA TYR A 290 -1.70 11.39 -7.57
C TYR A 290 -1.57 9.96 -7.07
N ASP A 291 -0.69 9.72 -6.09
CA ASP A 291 -0.33 8.37 -5.62
C ASP A 291 -0.01 7.46 -6.81
N ASP A 292 0.83 7.98 -7.69
CA ASP A 292 1.27 7.30 -8.90
C ASP A 292 2.35 6.26 -8.54
N ALA A 293 2.62 5.29 -9.42
CA ALA A 293 3.82 4.46 -9.26
C ALA A 293 5.06 5.37 -9.18
N GLY A 294 6.02 5.05 -8.33
CA GLY A 294 7.20 5.87 -8.01
C GLY A 294 8.14 6.10 -9.19
N VAL A 295 7.61 6.60 -10.30
CA VAL A 295 8.27 6.74 -11.61
C VAL A 295 9.23 7.94 -11.59
N HIS A 296 10.25 7.84 -10.72
CA HIS A 296 11.32 8.81 -10.57
C HIS A 296 12.62 8.10 -10.17
N PRO A 297 13.81 8.46 -10.70
CA PRO A 297 15.04 7.74 -10.38
C PRO A 297 15.40 7.73 -8.90
N GLU A 298 15.09 8.79 -8.14
CA GLU A 298 15.30 8.83 -6.70
C GLU A 298 14.43 7.80 -5.98
N PHE A 299 13.18 7.62 -6.40
CA PHE A 299 12.29 6.61 -5.84
C PHE A 299 12.72 5.19 -6.24
N ALA A 300 13.24 5.02 -7.47
CA ALA A 300 13.85 3.76 -7.88
C ALA A 300 15.10 3.43 -7.04
N ALA A 301 15.96 4.42 -6.75
CA ALA A 301 17.10 4.22 -5.86
C ALA A 301 16.65 3.89 -4.43
N GLN A 302 15.59 4.54 -3.92
CA GLN A 302 15.06 4.30 -2.59
C GLN A 302 14.50 2.89 -2.44
N ILE A 303 13.69 2.39 -3.39
CA ILE A 303 13.17 1.03 -3.31
C ILE A 303 14.28 -0.03 -3.42
N CYS A 304 15.35 0.26 -4.17
CA CYS A 304 16.54 -0.57 -4.19
C CYS A 304 17.27 -0.56 -2.83
N ASP A 305 17.31 0.57 -2.13
CA ASP A 305 17.91 0.65 -0.79
C ASP A 305 17.11 -0.14 0.24
N VAL A 306 15.78 -0.08 0.19
CA VAL A 306 14.90 -0.95 0.98
C VAL A 306 15.20 -2.42 0.69
N GLY A 307 15.23 -2.82 -0.58
CA GLY A 307 15.56 -4.19 -0.98
C GLY A 307 16.96 -4.64 -0.52
N ARG A 308 17.96 -3.76 -0.61
CA ARG A 308 19.34 -4.00 -0.12
C ARG A 308 19.36 -4.25 1.38
N TYR A 309 18.71 -3.38 2.15
CA TYR A 309 18.69 -3.50 3.60
C TYR A 309 18.02 -4.80 4.05
N PHE A 310 16.79 -5.03 3.60
CA PHE A 310 16.01 -6.18 4.05
C PHE A 310 16.53 -7.50 3.49
N SER A 311 17.09 -7.54 2.29
CA SER A 311 17.73 -8.77 1.80
C SER A 311 18.88 -9.22 2.69
N ALA A 312 19.64 -8.29 3.28
CA ALA A 312 20.74 -8.60 4.18
C ALA A 312 20.30 -9.14 5.55
N GLN A 313 19.02 -8.95 5.94
CA GLN A 313 18.51 -9.38 7.25
C GLN A 313 18.09 -10.85 7.31
N SER A 314 17.89 -11.52 6.17
CA SER A 314 17.54 -12.93 6.12
C SER A 314 18.57 -13.76 5.34
N LYS A 315 18.92 -14.93 5.85
CA LYS A 315 19.84 -15.85 5.17
C LYS A 315 19.33 -16.30 3.79
N ILE A 316 18.00 -16.35 3.62
CA ILE A 316 17.35 -16.74 2.36
C ILE A 316 17.65 -15.72 1.27
N THR A 317 17.61 -14.43 1.60
CA THR A 317 17.70 -13.32 0.63
C THR A 317 19.04 -12.61 0.62
N ALA A 318 19.94 -12.87 1.60
CA ALA A 318 21.26 -12.25 1.69
C ALA A 318 22.09 -12.31 0.39
N PRO A 319 22.02 -13.37 -0.43
CA PRO A 319 22.72 -13.38 -1.71
C PRO A 319 22.32 -12.24 -2.67
N LEU A 320 21.11 -11.69 -2.57
CA LEU A 320 20.59 -10.64 -3.45
C LEU A 320 21.07 -9.23 -3.09
N THR A 321 21.69 -9.03 -1.92
CA THR A 321 22.06 -7.71 -1.37
C THR A 321 22.94 -6.90 -2.33
N GLN A 322 23.94 -7.54 -2.94
CA GLN A 322 24.84 -6.86 -3.88
C GLN A 322 24.16 -6.46 -5.18
N SER A 323 23.19 -7.24 -5.65
CA SER A 323 22.41 -6.90 -6.86
C SER A 323 21.54 -5.67 -6.62
N PHE A 324 20.93 -5.55 -5.45
CA PHE A 324 20.22 -4.33 -5.05
C PHE A 324 21.13 -3.12 -4.90
N GLU A 325 22.32 -3.28 -4.33
CA GLU A 325 23.31 -2.20 -4.22
C GLU A 325 23.72 -1.69 -5.61
N ALA A 326 23.99 -2.61 -6.56
CA ALA A 326 24.32 -2.26 -7.92
C ALA A 326 23.18 -1.50 -8.62
N ALA A 327 21.93 -1.95 -8.44
CA ALA A 327 20.75 -1.28 -8.97
C ALA A 327 20.59 0.12 -8.37
N LYS A 328 20.71 0.29 -7.06
CA LYS A 328 20.68 1.59 -6.37
C LYS A 328 21.69 2.55 -6.94
N ASN A 329 22.96 2.11 -7.08
CA ASN A 329 24.06 2.93 -7.59
C ASN A 329 23.77 3.41 -9.03
N SER A 330 23.22 2.56 -9.89
CA SER A 330 22.86 2.94 -11.26
C SER A 330 21.83 4.09 -11.29
N PHE A 331 20.81 4.09 -10.41
CA PHE A 331 19.86 5.20 -10.32
C PHE A 331 20.46 6.46 -9.72
N GLN A 332 21.41 6.34 -8.77
CA GLN A 332 22.12 7.47 -8.23
C GLN A 332 23.05 8.13 -9.29
N GLU A 333 23.64 7.36 -10.19
CA GLU A 333 24.42 7.87 -11.31
C GLU A 333 23.53 8.66 -12.28
N ILE A 334 22.34 8.14 -12.63
CA ILE A 334 21.37 8.87 -13.46
C ILE A 334 21.05 10.24 -12.85
N LEU A 335 20.89 10.32 -11.51
CA LEU A 335 20.62 11.57 -10.81
C LEU A 335 21.80 12.54 -10.84
N LYS A 336 23.05 12.03 -10.68
CA LYS A 336 24.28 12.85 -10.70
C LYS A 336 24.59 13.41 -12.09
N GLU A 337 24.39 12.63 -13.13
CA GLU A 337 24.68 13.04 -14.50
C GLU A 337 23.71 14.10 -15.03
N GLY A 338 22.64 14.42 -14.27
CA GLY A 338 21.66 15.41 -14.68
C GLY A 338 21.04 15.10 -16.04
N ARG A 339 21.07 13.83 -16.47
CA ARG A 339 20.46 13.41 -17.72
C ARG A 339 19.01 13.87 -17.66
N SER A 340 18.69 14.78 -18.57
CA SER A 340 17.31 15.26 -18.75
C SER A 340 16.38 14.05 -18.70
N LEU A 341 15.53 13.99 -17.68
CA LEU A 341 14.50 12.96 -17.50
C LEU A 341 13.50 12.93 -18.67
N LYS A 342 13.87 13.57 -19.80
CA LYS A 342 13.02 13.75 -20.98
C LYS A 342 13.28 12.73 -22.10
N SER A 343 14.18 11.79 -21.95
CA SER A 343 14.40 10.80 -23.01
C SER A 343 15.00 9.50 -22.46
N ALA A 344 14.19 8.51 -22.26
CA ALA A 344 14.53 7.11 -22.50
C ALA A 344 13.32 6.47 -23.18
#